data_76a387e5c9e1c9abc047bc4532a70ab4
#
_entry.id   76a387e5c9e1c9abc047bc4532a70ab4
#
_cell.length_a   1.000
_cell.length_b   1.000
_cell.length_c   1.000
_cell.angle_alpha   90.00
_cell.angle_beta   90.00
_cell.angle_gamma   90.00
#
_symmetry.space_group_name_H-M   'P 1'
#
loop_
_entity.id
_entity.type
_entity.pdbx_description
1 polymer ?
#
loop_
_entity_poly.entity_id
_entity_poly.type
_entity_poly.pdbx_seq_one_letter_code
_entity_poly.pdbx_strand_id
1 'polypeptide(L)'
;MEIKFERFHLESDLLSPLEGFQWISVPTEVRIDPLTKRRSRIITWGLPIKDKFDFSQMATESKGCFFCPESVFSKTPKFLKEIVPGGRIVVGKAVGFPNLNPAGTYGSVVVLCQEHFLTLNQFTPDIYEEGFSVALEIIRRTTAFDPDIHYWQVSQNFLLPGGSSILHPHLQVIGDPIPTNEMEWLLDASSSYYHRNRTLYWNDLIRIEKGLEKRFITSIGKVHWFVSFAPIGFNEVCGIVEGHSSITTLGKEEISSLAKGIVSTLKYYYDKNLNSFNFSIYSIFGEASYQLLIRMISRTPIQPYYLNDWTSFEVLQSELTSNIFPEELCREIRPYFP
;
A
#
# COMPACT_ATOMS: atom_id res chain seq x y z
N MET A 1 -0.98 14.17 -25.29
CA MET A 1 -0.76 15.31 -24.35
C MET A 1 0.30 14.87 -23.37
N GLU A 2 1.29 15.69 -23.09
CA GLU A 2 2.39 15.34 -22.21
C GLU A 2 1.92 15.26 -20.73
N ILE A 3 2.43 14.30 -19.95
CA ILE A 3 2.20 14.22 -18.51
C ILE A 3 2.87 15.44 -17.87
N LYS A 4 2.08 16.27 -17.18
CA LYS A 4 2.56 17.50 -16.54
C LYS A 4 2.65 17.34 -15.03
N PHE A 5 3.79 17.64 -14.46
CA PHE A 5 4.07 17.65 -13.03
C PHE A 5 3.87 19.09 -12.49
N GLU A 6 2.62 19.41 -12.18
CA GLU A 6 2.21 20.74 -11.72
C GLU A 6 2.38 20.89 -10.21
N ARG A 7 2.97 22.01 -9.78
CA ARG A 7 3.17 22.32 -8.35
C ARG A 7 2.99 23.80 -8.07
N PHE A 8 2.60 24.12 -6.84
CA PHE A 8 2.47 25.47 -6.31
C PHE A 8 3.28 25.58 -5.03
N HIS A 9 3.86 26.74 -4.80
CA HIS A 9 4.57 27.08 -3.57
C HIS A 9 3.70 28.06 -2.78
N LEU A 10 3.42 27.73 -1.54
CA LEU A 10 2.72 28.54 -0.57
C LEU A 10 3.68 28.89 0.55
N GLU A 11 3.55 30.07 1.12
CA GLU A 11 4.37 30.54 2.23
C GLU A 11 3.47 31.02 3.35
N SER A 12 3.85 30.71 4.59
CA SER A 12 3.19 31.17 5.80
C SER A 12 4.19 31.95 6.65
N ASP A 13 3.93 33.25 6.77
CA ASP A 13 4.78 34.15 7.54
C ASP A 13 4.38 34.16 9.02
N LEU A 14 5.35 34.00 9.89
CA LEU A 14 5.12 33.98 11.33
C LEU A 14 6.34 34.45 12.13
N LEU A 15 6.12 34.76 13.41
CA LEU A 15 7.20 34.99 14.37
C LEU A 15 7.48 33.70 15.13
N SER A 16 8.64 33.09 14.91
CA SER A 16 8.98 31.78 15.45
C SER A 16 9.58 31.85 16.84
N PRO A 17 9.03 31.15 17.84
CA PRO A 17 9.66 31.06 19.17
C PRO A 17 11.01 30.33 19.12
N LEU A 18 11.24 29.48 18.10
CA LEU A 18 12.52 28.77 17.90
C LEU A 18 13.63 29.71 17.46
N GLU A 19 13.28 30.84 16.84
CA GLU A 19 14.20 31.89 16.37
C GLU A 19 14.08 33.17 17.23
N GLY A 20 13.69 33.04 18.49
CA GLY A 20 13.56 34.20 19.39
C GLY A 20 12.47 35.20 18.95
N PHE A 21 11.39 34.72 18.34
CA PHE A 21 10.29 35.50 17.76
C PHE A 21 10.74 36.41 16.60
N GLN A 22 11.77 36.02 15.87
CA GLN A 22 12.07 36.64 14.60
C GLN A 22 11.12 36.16 13.52
N TRP A 23 10.93 37.00 12.49
CA TRP A 23 10.13 36.68 11.33
C TRP A 23 10.77 35.54 10.53
N ILE A 24 9.96 34.53 10.20
CA ILE A 24 10.31 33.46 9.28
C ILE A 24 9.17 33.23 8.30
N SER A 25 9.49 32.69 7.12
CA SER A 25 8.53 32.17 6.15
C SER A 25 8.64 30.64 6.08
N VAL A 26 7.53 29.95 6.32
CA VAL A 26 7.45 28.47 6.28
C VAL A 26 6.85 28.05 4.95
N PRO A 27 7.60 27.35 4.08
CA PRO A 27 7.12 26.92 2.80
C PRO A 27 6.25 25.67 2.89
N THR A 28 5.22 25.60 2.03
CA THR A 28 4.43 24.40 1.74
C THR A 28 4.35 24.22 0.24
N GLU A 29 4.71 23.06 -0.29
CA GLU A 29 4.54 22.74 -1.70
C GLU A 29 3.26 21.94 -1.90
N VAL A 30 2.40 22.39 -2.84
CA VAL A 30 1.20 21.66 -3.28
C VAL A 30 1.47 21.05 -4.63
N ARG A 31 1.30 19.75 -4.77
CA ARG A 31 1.47 19.00 -6.01
C ARG A 31 0.13 18.47 -6.51
N ILE A 32 -0.04 18.49 -7.82
CA ILE A 32 -1.24 17.96 -8.48
C ILE A 32 -0.91 16.64 -9.14
N ASP A 33 -1.59 15.57 -8.73
CA ASP A 33 -1.44 14.26 -9.38
C ASP A 33 -1.71 14.36 -10.88
N PRO A 34 -0.78 13.96 -11.74
CA PRO A 34 -0.91 14.17 -13.18
C PRO A 34 -2.05 13.39 -13.82
N LEU A 35 -2.50 12.27 -13.21
CA LEU A 35 -3.60 11.45 -13.68
C LEU A 35 -4.94 11.92 -13.11
N THR A 36 -5.12 11.80 -11.80
CA THR A 36 -6.39 11.99 -11.10
C THR A 36 -6.71 13.45 -10.77
N LYS A 37 -5.73 14.36 -10.89
CA LYS A 37 -5.81 15.78 -10.52
C LYS A 37 -6.02 16.03 -9.01
N ARG A 38 -5.88 15.03 -8.19
CA ARG A 38 -5.91 15.20 -6.72
C ARG A 38 -4.69 15.98 -6.26
N ARG A 39 -4.86 16.69 -5.15
CA ARG A 39 -3.80 17.49 -4.56
C ARG A 39 -3.11 16.73 -3.45
N SER A 40 -1.81 17.01 -3.31
CA SER A 40 -0.99 16.55 -2.20
C SER A 40 -0.15 17.70 -1.68
N ARG A 41 -0.07 17.87 -0.37
CA ARG A 41 0.75 18.89 0.28
C ARG A 41 2.00 18.25 0.87
N ILE A 42 3.14 18.81 0.52
CA ILE A 42 4.42 18.41 1.12
C ILE A 42 4.67 19.34 2.31
N ILE A 43 4.62 18.76 3.51
CA ILE A 43 4.78 19.47 4.78
C ILE A 43 5.94 18.82 5.51
N THR A 44 7.13 19.41 5.42
CA THR A 44 8.38 18.83 5.92
C THR A 44 8.58 18.97 7.43
N TRP A 45 7.52 19.21 8.20
CA TRP A 45 7.58 19.17 9.64
C TRP A 45 7.26 17.75 10.15
N GLY A 46 7.94 17.33 11.17
CA GLY A 46 7.67 16.05 11.82
C GLY A 46 8.27 16.03 13.21
N LEU A 47 7.63 15.34 14.13
CA LEU A 47 8.28 15.05 15.41
C LEU A 47 9.43 14.06 15.19
N PRO A 48 10.61 14.31 15.72
CA PRO A 48 11.73 13.43 15.55
C PRO A 48 11.42 12.06 16.16
N ILE A 49 11.47 11.02 15.34
CA ILE A 49 11.40 9.63 15.81
C ILE A 49 12.79 9.28 16.32
N LYS A 50 12.96 9.18 17.63
CA LYS A 50 14.29 9.05 18.25
C LYS A 50 14.76 7.60 18.34
N ASP A 51 13.87 6.71 18.79
CA ASP A 51 14.24 5.35 19.15
C ASP A 51 13.32 4.30 18.54
N LYS A 52 13.83 3.07 18.36
CA LYS A 52 13.02 1.91 17.99
C LYS A 52 12.12 1.53 19.15
N PHE A 53 10.83 1.33 18.87
CA PHE A 53 9.88 0.86 19.87
C PHE A 53 10.10 -0.63 20.15
N ASP A 54 10.10 -1.00 21.45
CA ASP A 54 10.14 -2.39 21.89
C ASP A 54 8.74 -2.99 21.91
N PHE A 55 8.48 -3.93 21.02
CA PHE A 55 7.21 -4.63 20.88
C PHE A 55 7.07 -5.87 21.78
N SER A 56 8.07 -6.24 22.60
CA SER A 56 8.12 -7.48 23.35
C SER A 56 6.93 -7.67 24.28
N GLN A 57 6.55 -6.62 25.00
CA GLN A 57 5.39 -6.66 25.90
C GLN A 57 4.10 -6.84 25.11
N MET A 58 3.87 -6.01 24.08
CA MET A 58 2.66 -6.06 23.25
C MET A 58 2.50 -7.42 22.55
N ALA A 59 3.58 -7.96 22.00
CA ALA A 59 3.58 -9.28 21.37
C ALA A 59 3.29 -10.41 22.37
N THR A 60 3.78 -10.30 23.61
CA THR A 60 3.54 -11.30 24.66
C THR A 60 2.08 -11.25 25.14
N GLU A 61 1.54 -10.09 25.42
CA GLU A 61 0.18 -9.91 25.94
C GLU A 61 -0.90 -10.29 24.91
N SER A 62 -0.63 -10.16 23.62
CA SER A 62 -1.57 -10.49 22.53
C SER A 62 -1.39 -11.91 21.95
N LYS A 63 -0.44 -12.68 22.47
CA LYS A 63 -0.16 -14.06 22.02
C LYS A 63 -1.37 -14.98 22.20
N GLY A 64 -1.54 -15.94 21.27
CA GLY A 64 -2.69 -16.86 21.28
C GLY A 64 -3.93 -16.27 20.60
N CYS A 65 -3.77 -15.29 19.71
CA CYS A 65 -4.86 -14.72 18.92
C CYS A 65 -5.49 -15.76 17.97
N PHE A 66 -6.61 -15.38 17.34
CA PHE A 66 -7.33 -16.25 16.41
C PHE A 66 -6.51 -16.72 15.21
N PHE A 67 -5.43 -16.00 14.85
CA PHE A 67 -4.57 -16.31 13.71
C PHE A 67 -3.35 -17.14 14.07
N CYS A 68 -3.08 -17.36 15.35
CA CYS A 68 -2.00 -18.26 15.79
C CYS A 68 -2.25 -19.71 15.35
N PRO A 69 -1.20 -20.50 15.10
CA PRO A 69 -1.32 -21.88 14.57
C PRO A 69 -2.29 -22.77 15.33
N GLU A 70 -2.35 -22.66 16.66
CA GLU A 70 -3.24 -23.42 17.53
C GLU A 70 -4.72 -23.03 17.41
N SER A 71 -5.01 -21.87 16.83
CA SER A 71 -6.36 -21.29 16.77
C SER A 71 -6.91 -21.15 15.35
N VAL A 72 -6.06 -20.92 14.36
CA VAL A 72 -6.46 -20.51 13.00
C VAL A 72 -7.42 -21.50 12.33
N PHE A 73 -7.27 -22.79 12.56
CA PHE A 73 -8.13 -23.82 11.96
C PHE A 73 -9.44 -24.07 12.72
N SER A 74 -9.52 -23.68 13.99
CA SER A 74 -10.67 -23.92 14.85
C SER A 74 -11.52 -22.69 15.13
N LYS A 75 -10.91 -21.49 15.13
CA LYS A 75 -11.56 -20.23 15.56
C LYS A 75 -11.79 -19.22 14.42
N THR A 76 -11.47 -19.57 13.16
CA THR A 76 -11.73 -18.70 12.01
C THR A 76 -12.86 -19.26 11.14
N PRO A 77 -13.57 -18.42 10.36
CA PRO A 77 -14.62 -18.84 9.44
C PRO A 77 -14.14 -19.82 8.36
N LYS A 78 -15.07 -20.41 7.63
CA LYS A 78 -14.80 -21.26 6.46
C LYS A 78 -15.51 -20.72 5.23
N PHE A 79 -14.88 -20.86 4.08
CA PHE A 79 -15.54 -20.64 2.80
C PHE A 79 -16.69 -21.62 2.61
N LEU A 80 -17.69 -21.22 1.83
CA LEU A 80 -18.72 -22.13 1.30
C LEU A 80 -18.03 -23.26 0.52
N LYS A 81 -18.61 -24.46 0.58
CA LYS A 81 -18.04 -25.65 -0.09
C LYS A 81 -17.97 -25.49 -1.61
N GLU A 82 -18.90 -24.71 -2.15
CA GLU A 82 -18.99 -24.35 -3.58
C GLU A 82 -17.81 -23.52 -4.05
N ILE A 83 -17.23 -22.69 -3.16
CA ILE A 83 -16.05 -21.86 -3.46
C ILE A 83 -14.78 -22.63 -3.13
N VAL A 84 -14.69 -23.14 -1.87
CA VAL A 84 -13.53 -23.89 -1.39
C VAL A 84 -14.00 -25.14 -0.67
N PRO A 85 -13.95 -26.34 -1.28
CA PRO A 85 -14.47 -27.57 -0.68
C PRO A 85 -13.90 -27.88 0.72
N GLY A 86 -12.62 -27.56 0.97
CA GLY A 86 -11.95 -27.70 2.27
C GLY A 86 -12.27 -26.58 3.27
N GLY A 87 -12.96 -25.54 2.84
CA GLY A 87 -13.31 -24.35 3.65
C GLY A 87 -12.16 -23.39 3.92
N ARG A 88 -10.92 -23.71 3.57
CA ARG A 88 -9.73 -22.86 3.70
C ARG A 88 -8.74 -23.14 2.58
N ILE A 89 -7.91 -22.16 2.25
CA ILE A 89 -6.81 -22.29 1.29
C ILE A 89 -5.50 -22.20 2.06
N VAL A 90 -4.58 -23.12 1.81
CA VAL A 90 -3.28 -23.16 2.47
C VAL A 90 -2.19 -23.28 1.42
N VAL A 91 -1.18 -22.41 1.48
CA VAL A 91 0.05 -22.47 0.66
C VAL A 91 1.23 -22.22 1.60
N GLY A 92 2.11 -23.18 1.73
CA GLY A 92 3.21 -23.09 2.69
C GLY A 92 2.70 -22.84 4.12
N LYS A 93 3.08 -21.70 4.70
CA LYS A 93 2.64 -21.26 6.03
C LYS A 93 1.40 -20.34 5.97
N ALA A 94 1.05 -19.84 4.81
CA ALA A 94 -0.07 -18.91 4.66
C ALA A 94 -1.43 -19.64 4.65
N VAL A 95 -2.43 -19.04 5.33
CA VAL A 95 -3.78 -19.61 5.49
C VAL A 95 -4.83 -18.56 5.15
N GLY A 96 -5.71 -18.86 4.16
CA GLY A 96 -6.82 -18.00 3.73
C GLY A 96 -8.18 -18.50 4.17
N PHE A 97 -9.03 -17.61 4.65
CA PHE A 97 -10.40 -17.86 5.10
C PHE A 97 -11.26 -16.59 4.98
N PRO A 98 -12.61 -16.68 5.01
CA PRO A 98 -13.48 -15.50 4.97
C PRO A 98 -13.28 -14.60 6.19
N ASN A 99 -13.40 -13.28 5.98
CA ASN A 99 -13.47 -12.33 7.09
C ASN A 99 -14.80 -12.48 7.82
N LEU A 100 -14.78 -12.47 9.15
CA LEU A 100 -16.00 -12.51 9.97
C LEU A 100 -16.84 -11.23 9.82
N ASN A 101 -16.18 -10.09 9.58
CA ASN A 101 -16.78 -8.77 9.37
C ASN A 101 -16.32 -8.22 8.01
N PRO A 102 -16.88 -8.73 6.88
CA PRO A 102 -16.44 -8.29 5.56
C PRO A 102 -16.86 -6.84 5.30
N ALA A 103 -15.96 -6.08 4.64
CA ALA A 103 -16.25 -4.71 4.22
C ALA A 103 -16.76 -4.62 2.76
N GLY A 104 -16.92 -5.75 2.08
CA GLY A 104 -17.42 -5.86 0.70
C GLY A 104 -18.21 -7.14 0.51
N THR A 105 -18.64 -7.42 -0.72
CA THR A 105 -19.41 -8.62 -1.08
C THR A 105 -18.65 -9.89 -0.71
N TYR A 106 -17.38 -9.92 -1.00
CA TYR A 106 -16.46 -10.98 -0.59
C TYR A 106 -15.29 -10.39 0.18
N GLY A 107 -15.24 -10.64 1.48
CA GLY A 107 -14.13 -10.27 2.35
C GLY A 107 -13.40 -11.52 2.86
N SER A 108 -12.09 -11.54 2.75
CA SER A 108 -11.25 -12.64 3.22
C SER A 108 -10.01 -12.14 3.93
N VAL A 109 -9.45 -12.99 4.78
CA VAL A 109 -8.19 -12.78 5.48
C VAL A 109 -7.19 -13.84 5.02
N VAL A 110 -5.95 -13.43 4.83
CA VAL A 110 -4.82 -14.33 4.59
C VAL A 110 -3.79 -14.11 5.68
N VAL A 111 -3.70 -15.01 6.63
CA VAL A 111 -2.61 -15.07 7.61
C VAL A 111 -1.33 -15.42 6.87
N LEU A 112 -0.29 -14.60 7.03
CA LEU A 112 0.94 -14.71 6.22
C LEU A 112 1.95 -15.72 6.74
N CYS A 113 2.02 -15.93 8.04
CA CYS A 113 3.05 -16.73 8.70
C CYS A 113 2.55 -17.33 10.00
N GLN A 114 3.35 -18.16 10.63
CA GLN A 114 3.04 -18.77 11.92
C GLN A 114 3.46 -17.88 13.10
N GLU A 115 4.38 -16.99 12.89
CA GLU A 115 4.90 -16.04 13.88
C GLU A 115 3.82 -15.02 14.24
N HIS A 116 3.50 -14.92 15.53
CA HIS A 116 2.45 -14.02 16.02
C HIS A 116 2.77 -12.54 15.76
N PHE A 117 4.04 -12.18 15.73
CA PHE A 117 4.52 -10.84 15.45
C PHE A 117 5.84 -10.89 14.67
N LEU A 118 6.02 -9.96 13.75
CA LEU A 118 7.27 -9.70 13.04
C LEU A 118 7.56 -8.20 13.07
N THR A 119 8.81 -7.83 13.29
CA THR A 119 9.30 -6.47 12.97
C THR A 119 9.47 -6.32 11.46
N LEU A 120 9.47 -5.08 10.93
CA LEU A 120 9.45 -4.86 9.48
C LEU A 120 10.64 -5.48 8.72
N ASN A 121 11.80 -5.60 9.38
CA ASN A 121 12.99 -6.24 8.79
C ASN A 121 12.97 -7.77 8.81
N GLN A 122 11.99 -8.38 9.48
CA GLN A 122 11.82 -9.84 9.53
C GLN A 122 10.91 -10.37 8.42
N PHE A 123 10.20 -9.51 7.72
CA PHE A 123 9.46 -9.91 6.53
C PHE A 123 10.42 -10.33 5.41
N THR A 124 10.11 -11.46 4.78
CA THR A 124 10.88 -12.01 3.65
C THR A 124 10.01 -12.09 2.39
N PRO A 125 10.60 -12.13 1.19
CA PRO A 125 9.82 -12.33 -0.03
C PRO A 125 8.94 -13.58 0.01
N ASP A 126 9.41 -14.70 0.55
CA ASP A 126 8.67 -15.97 0.64
C ASP A 126 7.36 -15.82 1.42
N ILE A 127 7.34 -15.01 2.49
CA ILE A 127 6.14 -14.72 3.28
C ILE A 127 5.06 -14.07 2.40
N TYR A 128 5.44 -13.12 1.56
CA TYR A 128 4.50 -12.46 0.64
C TYR A 128 4.17 -13.34 -0.57
N GLU A 129 5.09 -14.12 -1.09
CA GLU A 129 4.85 -15.04 -2.21
C GLU A 129 3.80 -16.10 -1.84
N GLU A 130 3.90 -16.70 -0.64
CA GLU A 130 2.91 -17.62 -0.11
C GLU A 130 1.56 -16.91 0.13
N GLY A 131 1.57 -15.74 0.76
CA GLY A 131 0.38 -14.93 1.03
C GLY A 131 -0.36 -14.51 -0.25
N PHE A 132 0.36 -14.01 -1.24
CA PHE A 132 -0.24 -13.65 -2.55
C PHE A 132 -0.74 -14.86 -3.31
N SER A 133 -0.07 -16.02 -3.19
CA SER A 133 -0.56 -17.26 -3.80
C SER A 133 -1.91 -17.68 -3.22
N VAL A 134 -2.09 -17.53 -1.91
CA VAL A 134 -3.39 -17.77 -1.24
C VAL A 134 -4.43 -16.74 -1.68
N ALA A 135 -4.08 -15.45 -1.68
CA ALA A 135 -4.99 -14.37 -2.11
C ALA A 135 -5.44 -14.58 -3.56
N LEU A 136 -4.53 -14.93 -4.44
CA LEU A 136 -4.79 -15.22 -5.85
C LEU A 136 -5.77 -16.39 -6.03
N GLU A 137 -5.59 -17.46 -5.26
CA GLU A 137 -6.46 -18.63 -5.31
C GLU A 137 -7.87 -18.30 -4.76
N ILE A 138 -7.97 -17.47 -3.71
CA ILE A 138 -9.25 -16.94 -3.21
C ILE A 138 -9.97 -16.19 -4.35
N ILE A 139 -9.29 -15.24 -4.97
CA ILE A 139 -9.87 -14.41 -6.03
C ILE A 139 -10.32 -15.27 -7.21
N ARG A 140 -9.48 -16.18 -7.70
CA ARG A 140 -9.81 -17.06 -8.82
C ARG A 140 -11.04 -17.92 -8.56
N ARG A 141 -11.12 -18.56 -7.39
CA ARG A 141 -12.26 -19.40 -7.01
C ARG A 141 -13.54 -18.60 -6.82
N THR A 142 -13.43 -17.44 -6.17
CA THR A 142 -14.58 -16.58 -5.95
C THR A 142 -15.10 -16.00 -7.26
N THR A 143 -14.22 -15.51 -8.15
CA THR A 143 -14.63 -15.01 -9.49
C THR A 143 -15.24 -16.14 -10.35
N ALA A 144 -14.75 -17.38 -10.22
CA ALA A 144 -15.35 -18.52 -10.92
C ALA A 144 -16.76 -18.86 -10.38
N PHE A 145 -17.03 -18.65 -9.09
CA PHE A 145 -18.32 -18.84 -8.46
C PHE A 145 -19.28 -17.66 -8.73
N ASP A 146 -18.75 -16.45 -8.70
CA ASP A 146 -19.50 -15.21 -8.93
C ASP A 146 -18.76 -14.33 -9.95
N PRO A 147 -19.08 -14.45 -11.25
CA PRO A 147 -18.39 -13.72 -12.32
C PRO A 147 -18.64 -12.21 -12.34
N ASP A 148 -19.61 -11.70 -11.60
CA ASP A 148 -19.91 -10.26 -11.54
C ASP A 148 -18.92 -9.47 -10.66
N ILE A 149 -18.02 -10.16 -9.96
CA ILE A 149 -17.01 -9.52 -9.12
C ILE A 149 -15.77 -9.18 -9.95
N HIS A 150 -15.66 -7.91 -10.31
CA HIS A 150 -14.58 -7.39 -11.16
C HIS A 150 -13.51 -6.60 -10.43
N TYR A 151 -13.81 -6.06 -9.24
CA TYR A 151 -12.93 -5.17 -8.49
C TYR A 151 -12.41 -5.88 -7.25
N TRP A 152 -11.09 -6.04 -7.19
CA TRP A 152 -10.44 -6.73 -6.09
C TRP A 152 -9.37 -5.85 -5.46
N GLN A 153 -9.36 -5.83 -4.14
CA GLN A 153 -8.33 -5.20 -3.34
C GLN A 153 -7.59 -6.26 -2.54
N VAL A 154 -6.25 -6.24 -2.62
CA VAL A 154 -5.39 -7.00 -1.71
C VAL A 154 -4.57 -6.00 -0.90
N SER A 155 -4.79 -5.95 0.40
CA SER A 155 -4.20 -4.93 1.26
C SER A 155 -3.62 -5.52 2.54
N GLN A 156 -2.68 -4.80 3.13
CA GLN A 156 -2.18 -5.06 4.46
C GLN A 156 -2.29 -3.80 5.31
N ASN A 157 -2.92 -3.96 6.46
CA ASN A 157 -2.88 -3.01 7.57
C ASN A 157 -1.94 -3.58 8.62
N PHE A 158 -0.90 -2.86 8.99
CA PHE A 158 0.08 -3.35 9.95
C PHE A 158 0.17 -2.44 11.17
N LEU A 159 -0.07 -3.02 12.35
CA LEU A 159 -0.18 -2.36 13.65
C LEU A 159 -1.36 -1.38 13.77
N LEU A 160 -1.60 -0.91 14.98
CA LEU A 160 -2.73 -0.02 15.31
C LEU A 160 -2.79 1.25 14.47
N PRO A 161 -1.68 1.99 14.24
CA PRO A 161 -1.73 3.18 13.38
C PRO A 161 -2.09 2.84 11.93
N GLY A 162 -1.75 1.63 11.46
CA GLY A 162 -2.18 1.11 10.16
C GLY A 162 -3.63 0.62 10.14
N GLY A 163 -4.36 0.67 11.27
CA GLY A 163 -5.75 0.22 11.37
C GLY A 163 -5.90 -1.29 11.60
N SER A 164 -4.83 -2.00 11.97
CA SER A 164 -4.91 -3.41 12.31
C SER A 164 -5.26 -3.60 13.78
N SER A 165 -6.34 -4.35 14.05
CA SER A 165 -6.73 -4.76 15.41
C SER A 165 -6.00 -6.01 15.91
N ILE A 166 -5.29 -6.72 15.04
CA ILE A 166 -4.57 -7.96 15.34
C ILE A 166 -3.11 -7.81 14.90
N LEU A 167 -2.17 -8.08 15.81
CA LEU A 167 -0.73 -7.96 15.53
C LEU A 167 -0.22 -8.99 14.53
N HIS A 168 -0.85 -10.16 14.48
CA HIS A 168 -0.43 -11.27 13.62
C HIS A 168 -0.46 -10.81 12.15
N PRO A 169 0.66 -10.93 11.39
CA PRO A 169 0.73 -10.45 10.02
C PRO A 169 -0.30 -11.11 9.10
N HIS A 170 -1.13 -10.31 8.45
CA HIS A 170 -2.17 -10.81 7.56
C HIS A 170 -2.49 -9.83 6.44
N LEU A 171 -3.01 -10.35 5.32
CA LEU A 171 -3.63 -9.56 4.25
C LEU A 171 -5.15 -9.58 4.39
N GLN A 172 -5.77 -8.58 3.83
CA GLN A 172 -7.20 -8.52 3.56
C GLN A 172 -7.42 -8.58 2.05
N VAL A 173 -8.37 -9.41 1.63
CA VAL A 173 -8.79 -9.56 0.23
C VAL A 173 -10.26 -9.19 0.16
N ILE A 174 -10.59 -8.15 -0.58
CA ILE A 174 -11.96 -7.65 -0.72
C ILE A 174 -12.32 -7.64 -2.19
N GLY A 175 -13.49 -8.21 -2.53
CA GLY A 175 -14.03 -8.25 -3.88
C GLY A 175 -15.46 -7.71 -3.94
N ASP A 176 -15.73 -6.87 -4.94
CA ASP A 176 -17.02 -6.22 -5.13
C ASP A 176 -17.41 -6.11 -6.62
N PRO A 177 -18.72 -6.01 -6.92
CA PRO A 177 -19.22 -5.70 -8.27
C PRO A 177 -19.08 -4.21 -8.63
N ILE A 178 -18.80 -3.35 -7.65
CA ILE A 178 -18.60 -1.91 -7.83
C ILE A 178 -17.18 -1.52 -7.38
N PRO A 179 -16.53 -0.56 -8.05
CA PRO A 179 -15.20 -0.11 -7.66
C PRO A 179 -15.23 0.66 -6.32
N THR A 180 -14.11 0.66 -5.60
CA THR A 180 -13.89 1.67 -4.56
C THR A 180 -13.70 3.05 -5.21
N ASN A 181 -13.91 4.13 -4.46
CA ASN A 181 -13.71 5.48 -4.97
C ASN A 181 -12.32 5.67 -5.61
N GLU A 182 -11.27 5.10 -5.00
CA GLU A 182 -9.91 5.18 -5.56
C GLU A 182 -9.78 4.42 -6.89
N MET A 183 -10.39 3.24 -6.99
CA MET A 183 -10.39 2.47 -8.24
C MET A 183 -11.17 3.20 -9.35
N GLU A 184 -12.32 3.77 -9.03
CA GLU A 184 -13.15 4.53 -9.97
C GLU A 184 -12.37 5.74 -10.52
N TRP A 185 -11.75 6.54 -9.66
CA TRP A 185 -10.94 7.69 -10.08
C TRP A 185 -9.75 7.28 -10.97
N LEU A 186 -9.07 6.20 -10.61
CA LEU A 186 -7.95 5.67 -11.41
C LEU A 186 -8.42 5.16 -12.77
N LEU A 187 -9.56 4.47 -12.83
CA LEU A 187 -10.15 3.95 -14.06
C LEU A 187 -10.58 5.07 -15.01
N ASP A 188 -11.41 5.98 -14.52
CA ASP A 188 -11.95 7.09 -15.32
C ASP A 188 -10.83 7.94 -15.90
N ALA A 189 -9.83 8.24 -15.07
CA ALA A 189 -8.69 9.03 -15.50
C ALA A 189 -7.80 8.27 -16.49
N SER A 190 -7.54 6.97 -16.28
CA SER A 190 -6.75 6.12 -17.19
C SER A 190 -7.45 5.94 -18.53
N SER A 191 -8.75 5.67 -18.51
CA SER A 191 -9.58 5.54 -19.71
C SER A 191 -9.61 6.86 -20.50
N SER A 192 -9.86 7.97 -19.82
CA SER A 192 -9.82 9.31 -20.41
C SER A 192 -8.46 9.64 -21.03
N TYR A 193 -7.37 9.26 -20.39
CA TYR A 193 -6.02 9.43 -20.93
C TYR A 193 -5.81 8.56 -22.19
N TYR A 194 -6.19 7.30 -22.14
CA TYR A 194 -6.07 6.38 -23.28
C TYR A 194 -6.86 6.84 -24.49
N HIS A 195 -8.10 7.29 -24.29
CA HIS A 195 -8.93 7.79 -25.39
C HIS A 195 -8.32 9.00 -26.09
N ARG A 196 -7.67 9.91 -25.32
CA ARG A 196 -7.05 11.13 -25.86
C ARG A 196 -5.70 10.90 -26.52
N ASN A 197 -4.86 10.02 -25.93
CA ASN A 197 -3.46 9.89 -26.32
C ASN A 197 -3.16 8.60 -27.10
N ARG A 198 -4.07 7.62 -27.09
CA ARG A 198 -3.91 6.29 -27.71
C ARG A 198 -2.70 5.50 -27.16
N THR A 199 -2.28 5.83 -25.96
CA THR A 199 -1.24 5.17 -25.18
C THR A 199 -1.71 4.99 -23.73
N LEU A 200 -1.15 4.01 -23.03
CA LEU A 200 -1.44 3.81 -21.61
C LEU A 200 -0.71 4.86 -20.78
N TYR A 201 -1.44 5.52 -19.88
CA TYR A 201 -0.86 6.47 -18.93
C TYR A 201 0.34 5.88 -18.18
N TRP A 202 0.19 4.67 -17.72
CA TRP A 202 1.16 3.97 -16.88
C TRP A 202 2.48 3.72 -17.61
N ASN A 203 2.43 3.36 -18.90
CA ASN A 203 3.62 3.20 -19.73
C ASN A 203 4.32 4.54 -19.98
N ASP A 204 3.55 5.58 -20.23
CA ASP A 204 4.09 6.92 -20.43
C ASP A 204 4.70 7.46 -19.12
N LEU A 205 4.03 7.24 -17.98
CA LEU A 205 4.56 7.62 -16.66
C LEU A 205 5.90 6.94 -16.38
N ILE A 206 5.98 5.60 -16.54
CA ILE A 206 7.21 4.84 -16.30
C ILE A 206 8.33 5.35 -17.22
N ARG A 207 8.04 5.59 -18.49
CA ARG A 207 9.03 6.11 -19.44
C ARG A 207 9.56 7.47 -19.03
N ILE A 208 8.68 8.37 -18.59
CA ILE A 208 9.05 9.72 -18.15
C ILE A 208 9.82 9.69 -16.85
N GLU A 209 9.37 8.92 -15.86
CA GLU A 209 10.06 8.82 -14.57
C GLU A 209 11.45 8.19 -14.69
N LYS A 210 11.61 7.18 -15.57
CA LYS A 210 12.93 6.64 -15.93
C LYS A 210 13.83 7.70 -16.56
N GLY A 211 13.30 8.51 -17.47
CA GLY A 211 14.08 9.56 -18.12
C GLY A 211 14.45 10.74 -17.20
N LEU A 212 13.61 11.05 -16.22
CA LEU A 212 13.89 12.11 -15.23
C LEU A 212 14.85 11.67 -14.11
N GLU A 213 14.88 10.37 -13.79
CA GLU A 213 15.69 9.76 -12.72
C GLU A 213 15.48 10.35 -11.32
N LYS A 214 14.41 11.16 -11.14
CA LYS A 214 14.16 11.86 -9.86
C LYS A 214 13.35 11.02 -8.87
N ARG A 215 12.35 10.29 -9.36
CA ARG A 215 11.41 9.53 -8.53
C ARG A 215 11.32 8.05 -8.93
N PHE A 216 11.96 7.65 -10.00
CA PHE A 216 12.10 6.25 -10.39
C PHE A 216 13.12 5.56 -9.49
N ILE A 217 12.70 4.46 -8.83
CA ILE A 217 13.57 3.66 -7.96
C ILE A 217 14.31 2.61 -8.79
N THR A 218 13.59 1.62 -9.29
CA THR A 218 14.13 0.50 -10.09
C THR A 218 13.04 -0.28 -10.80
N SER A 219 13.43 -1.25 -11.63
CA SER A 219 12.55 -2.30 -12.15
C SER A 219 13.01 -3.65 -11.61
N ILE A 220 12.10 -4.41 -11.01
CA ILE A 220 12.31 -5.81 -10.63
C ILE A 220 11.41 -6.65 -11.55
N GLY A 221 12.00 -7.31 -12.55
CA GLY A 221 11.22 -7.95 -13.61
C GLY A 221 10.29 -6.93 -14.29
N LYS A 222 9.00 -7.24 -14.35
CA LYS A 222 7.96 -6.36 -14.92
C LYS A 222 7.35 -5.38 -13.91
N VAL A 223 7.84 -5.34 -12.68
CA VAL A 223 7.35 -4.40 -11.67
C VAL A 223 8.26 -3.18 -11.62
N HIS A 224 7.69 -2.01 -11.92
CA HIS A 224 8.38 -0.73 -11.93
C HIS A 224 8.08 0.04 -10.65
N TRP A 225 9.10 0.23 -9.82
CA TRP A 225 9.01 0.91 -8.53
C TRP A 225 9.40 2.37 -8.64
N PHE A 226 8.59 3.23 -8.06
CA PHE A 226 8.81 4.69 -8.08
C PHE A 226 8.14 5.36 -6.87
N VAL A 227 8.50 6.60 -6.60
CA VAL A 227 7.84 7.47 -5.64
C VAL A 227 6.85 8.37 -6.40
N SER A 228 5.60 8.44 -5.93
CA SER A 228 4.57 9.29 -6.57
C SER A 228 4.98 10.76 -6.56
N PHE A 229 4.70 11.49 -7.64
CA PHE A 229 4.91 12.95 -7.69
C PHE A 229 4.04 13.69 -6.69
N ALA A 230 2.79 13.26 -6.54
CA ALA A 230 1.81 13.79 -5.59
C ALA A 230 1.38 12.64 -4.65
N PRO A 231 2.16 12.37 -3.57
CA PRO A 231 1.91 11.23 -2.69
C PRO A 231 0.59 11.36 -1.92
N ILE A 232 -0.05 10.21 -1.68
CA ILE A 232 -1.31 10.15 -0.92
C ILE A 232 -1.11 9.95 0.58
N GLY A 233 0.13 9.80 1.03
CA GLY A 233 0.46 9.57 2.43
C GLY A 233 1.97 9.65 2.66
N PHE A 234 2.37 9.38 3.89
CA PHE A 234 3.76 9.50 4.31
C PHE A 234 4.63 8.40 3.69
N ASN A 235 5.80 8.79 3.18
CA ASN A 235 6.79 7.88 2.58
C ASN A 235 6.18 6.95 1.51
N GLU A 236 5.32 7.47 0.64
CA GLU A 236 4.62 6.65 -0.36
C GLU A 236 5.59 6.08 -1.39
N VAL A 237 5.51 4.76 -1.58
CA VAL A 237 6.18 4.01 -2.63
C VAL A 237 5.15 3.30 -3.48
N CYS A 238 5.29 3.39 -4.80
CA CYS A 238 4.38 2.79 -5.77
C CYS A 238 5.10 1.74 -6.61
N GLY A 239 4.36 0.70 -7.00
CA GLY A 239 4.78 -0.29 -7.99
C GLY A 239 3.72 -0.49 -9.05
N ILE A 240 4.11 -0.48 -10.32
CA ILE A 240 3.24 -0.77 -11.46
C ILE A 240 3.67 -2.10 -12.08
N VAL A 241 2.73 -3.01 -12.29
CA VAL A 241 3.00 -4.29 -12.97
C VAL A 241 2.68 -4.14 -14.46
N GLU A 242 3.71 -4.06 -15.27
CA GLU A 242 3.58 -3.84 -16.71
C GLU A 242 2.80 -4.97 -17.39
N GLY A 243 1.79 -4.59 -18.17
CA GLY A 243 0.98 -5.52 -18.97
C GLY A 243 -0.12 -6.26 -18.21
N HIS A 244 -0.36 -5.93 -16.93
CA HIS A 244 -1.38 -6.57 -16.11
C HIS A 244 -2.32 -5.53 -15.49
N SER A 245 -3.63 -5.74 -15.55
CA SER A 245 -4.65 -4.94 -14.85
C SER A 245 -5.20 -5.66 -13.62
N SER A 246 -5.03 -6.97 -13.56
CA SER A 246 -5.54 -7.82 -12.47
C SER A 246 -4.47 -8.73 -11.90
N ILE A 247 -4.51 -8.92 -10.59
CA ILE A 247 -3.63 -9.85 -9.88
C ILE A 247 -3.82 -11.31 -10.34
N THR A 248 -5.00 -11.66 -10.90
CA THR A 248 -5.31 -13.02 -11.37
C THR A 248 -4.48 -13.44 -12.57
N THR A 249 -3.91 -12.48 -13.30
CA THR A 249 -3.08 -12.71 -14.47
C THR A 249 -1.59 -12.83 -14.17
N LEU A 250 -1.19 -12.59 -12.90
CA LEU A 250 0.20 -12.66 -12.48
C LEU A 250 0.71 -14.10 -12.44
N GLY A 251 1.94 -14.29 -12.92
CA GLY A 251 2.74 -15.49 -12.73
C GLY A 251 3.63 -15.41 -11.47
N LYS A 252 4.41 -16.47 -11.28
CA LYS A 252 5.35 -16.54 -10.13
C LYS A 252 6.40 -15.44 -10.16
N GLU A 253 6.86 -15.03 -11.33
CA GLU A 253 7.90 -14.01 -11.48
C GLU A 253 7.40 -12.63 -11.05
N GLU A 254 6.18 -12.26 -11.46
CA GLU A 254 5.57 -10.98 -11.08
C GLU A 254 5.27 -10.95 -9.57
N ILE A 255 4.76 -12.06 -9.01
CA ILE A 255 4.51 -12.20 -7.56
C ILE A 255 5.83 -12.05 -6.78
N SER A 256 6.90 -12.73 -7.21
CA SER A 256 8.22 -12.62 -6.58
C SER A 256 8.78 -11.20 -6.68
N SER A 257 8.59 -10.54 -7.82
CA SER A 257 9.02 -9.16 -8.05
C SER A 257 8.28 -8.16 -7.16
N LEU A 258 6.96 -8.33 -6.97
CA LEU A 258 6.15 -7.55 -6.02
C LEU A 258 6.65 -7.77 -4.58
N ALA A 259 6.80 -9.04 -4.18
CA ALA A 259 7.25 -9.40 -2.84
C ALA A 259 8.61 -8.78 -2.50
N LYS A 260 9.57 -8.83 -3.41
CA LYS A 260 10.90 -8.21 -3.25
C LYS A 260 10.82 -6.70 -3.04
N GLY A 261 10.03 -5.99 -3.84
CA GLY A 261 9.89 -4.55 -3.69
C GLY A 261 9.17 -4.14 -2.40
N ILE A 262 8.15 -4.90 -1.99
CA ILE A 262 7.50 -4.69 -0.68
C ILE A 262 8.52 -4.84 0.44
N VAL A 263 9.28 -5.93 0.46
CA VAL A 263 10.30 -6.19 1.50
C VAL A 263 11.40 -5.12 1.49
N SER A 264 11.82 -4.65 0.32
CA SER A 264 12.78 -3.54 0.20
C SER A 264 12.25 -2.26 0.85
N THR A 265 10.98 -1.94 0.60
CA THR A 265 10.30 -0.79 1.23
C THR A 265 10.21 -0.95 2.75
N LEU A 266 9.85 -2.15 3.25
CA LEU A 266 9.77 -2.41 4.68
C LEU A 266 11.11 -2.32 5.39
N LYS A 267 12.21 -2.73 4.76
CA LYS A 267 13.57 -2.56 5.30
C LYS A 267 13.93 -1.07 5.45
N TYR A 268 13.63 -0.25 4.44
CA TYR A 268 13.78 1.19 4.54
C TYR A 268 12.96 1.77 5.69
N TYR A 269 11.68 1.41 5.80
CA TYR A 269 10.84 1.86 6.92
C TYR A 269 11.42 1.46 8.28
N TYR A 270 11.90 0.23 8.41
CA TYR A 270 12.53 -0.24 9.63
C TYR A 270 13.75 0.60 10.05
N ASP A 271 14.63 0.92 9.10
CA ASP A 271 15.85 1.70 9.37
C ASP A 271 15.54 3.16 9.70
N LYS A 272 14.38 3.67 9.23
CA LYS A 272 13.86 5.01 9.60
C LYS A 272 13.02 5.01 10.88
N ASN A 273 13.02 3.92 11.65
CA ASN A 273 12.20 3.73 12.85
C ASN A 273 10.67 3.86 12.62
N LEU A 274 10.24 3.73 11.39
CA LEU A 274 8.83 3.58 11.03
C LEU A 274 8.44 2.13 11.31
N ASN A 275 7.36 1.91 12.05
CA ASN A 275 6.99 0.56 12.48
C ASN A 275 5.58 0.14 12.06
N SER A 276 4.83 1.04 11.45
CA SER A 276 3.47 0.82 10.98
C SER A 276 3.31 1.26 9.52
N PHE A 277 2.50 0.55 8.77
CA PHE A 277 2.27 0.84 7.35
C PHE A 277 0.93 0.33 6.86
N ASN A 278 0.54 0.83 5.70
CA ASN A 278 -0.49 0.23 4.85
C ASN A 278 0.07 -0.02 3.46
N PHE A 279 -0.38 -1.06 2.80
CA PHE A 279 -0.35 -1.13 1.35
C PHE A 279 -1.67 -1.62 0.78
N SER A 280 -1.92 -1.28 -0.48
CA SER A 280 -3.05 -1.81 -1.25
C SER A 280 -2.63 -2.07 -2.69
N ILE A 281 -3.04 -3.23 -3.22
CA ILE A 281 -2.99 -3.59 -4.63
C ILE A 281 -4.39 -3.40 -5.19
N TYR A 282 -4.50 -2.58 -6.22
CA TYR A 282 -5.76 -2.30 -6.91
C TYR A 282 -5.84 -3.17 -8.16
N SER A 283 -6.66 -4.21 -8.10
CA SER A 283 -6.80 -5.23 -9.13
C SER A 283 -8.15 -5.12 -9.82
N ILE A 284 -8.15 -4.87 -11.12
CA ILE A 284 -9.35 -4.61 -11.90
C ILE A 284 -9.39 -5.57 -13.07
N PHE A 285 -10.45 -6.37 -13.16
CA PHE A 285 -10.55 -7.39 -14.19
C PHE A 285 -11.05 -6.83 -15.51
N GLY A 286 -10.36 -7.16 -16.62
CA GLY A 286 -10.81 -6.84 -17.98
C GLY A 286 -10.53 -5.41 -18.47
N GLU A 287 -9.84 -4.57 -17.70
CA GLU A 287 -9.60 -3.16 -18.04
C GLU A 287 -8.29 -2.95 -18.83
N ALA A 288 -8.42 -2.73 -20.13
CA ALA A 288 -7.27 -2.56 -21.03
C ALA A 288 -6.55 -1.20 -20.87
N SER A 289 -7.21 -0.17 -20.33
CA SER A 289 -6.63 1.16 -20.12
C SER A 289 -5.88 1.31 -18.79
N TYR A 290 -5.96 0.30 -17.93
CA TYR A 290 -5.41 0.29 -16.58
C TYR A 290 -4.26 -0.71 -16.44
N GLN A 291 -3.31 -0.43 -15.55
CA GLN A 291 -2.31 -1.39 -15.11
C GLN A 291 -2.32 -1.56 -13.58
N LEU A 292 -2.05 -2.78 -13.15
CA LEU A 292 -2.06 -3.15 -11.73
C LEU A 292 -1.10 -2.27 -10.94
N LEU A 293 -1.64 -1.56 -9.97
CA LEU A 293 -0.94 -0.62 -9.11
C LEU A 293 -0.90 -1.15 -7.68
N ILE A 294 0.27 -1.11 -7.06
CA ILE A 294 0.44 -1.18 -5.61
C ILE A 294 0.87 0.19 -5.09
N ARG A 295 0.27 0.61 -3.98
CA ARG A 295 0.71 1.76 -3.19
C ARG A 295 1.02 1.33 -1.77
N MET A 296 2.15 1.80 -1.24
CA MET A 296 2.59 1.56 0.13
C MET A 296 2.84 2.91 0.80
N ILE A 297 2.31 3.10 2.00
CA ILE A 297 2.55 4.29 2.83
C ILE A 297 3.01 3.86 4.21
N SER A 298 3.94 4.61 4.80
CA SER A 298 4.17 4.48 6.24
C SER A 298 3.05 5.18 7.01
N ARG A 299 2.77 4.68 8.20
CA ARG A 299 1.86 5.33 9.14
C ARG A 299 2.68 5.87 10.30
N THR A 300 2.06 6.71 11.11
CA THR A 300 2.70 7.21 12.33
C THR A 300 3.22 6.04 13.17
N PRO A 301 4.49 6.05 13.61
CA PRO A 301 5.01 4.95 14.41
C PRO A 301 4.38 4.93 15.81
N ILE A 302 4.23 3.73 16.36
CA ILE A 302 3.92 3.56 17.77
C ILE A 302 5.09 4.08 18.59
N GLN A 303 4.84 5.00 19.46
CA GLN A 303 5.76 5.57 20.44
C GLN A 303 4.96 5.94 21.71
N PRO A 304 5.64 6.40 22.80
CA PRO A 304 4.94 6.76 24.04
C PRO A 304 3.80 7.77 23.87
N TYR A 305 3.88 8.64 22.88
CA TYR A 305 2.82 9.57 22.52
C TYR A 305 2.31 9.25 21.13
N TYR A 306 1.06 8.80 21.05
CA TYR A 306 0.43 8.49 19.76
C TYR A 306 0.12 9.80 19.00
N LEU A 307 0.64 9.84 17.78
CA LEU A 307 0.33 10.87 16.80
C LEU A 307 -0.47 10.23 15.67
N ASN A 308 -1.54 10.88 15.26
CA ASN A 308 -2.31 10.43 14.12
C ASN A 308 -1.90 11.24 12.89
N ASP A 309 -1.56 10.55 11.81
CA ASP A 309 -1.27 11.11 10.49
C ASP A 309 -2.54 11.38 9.66
N TRP A 310 -3.71 10.96 10.17
CA TRP A 310 -5.03 11.23 9.59
C TRP A 310 -5.80 12.18 10.49
N THR A 311 -5.84 13.44 10.08
CA THR A 311 -6.51 14.54 10.79
C THR A 311 -7.82 14.91 10.09
N SER A 312 -8.48 15.97 10.54
CA SER A 312 -9.66 16.54 9.85
C SER A 312 -9.32 16.99 8.41
N PHE A 313 -8.05 17.26 8.13
CA PHE A 313 -7.60 17.74 6.84
C PHE A 313 -7.67 16.63 5.79
N GLU A 314 -7.17 15.45 6.11
CA GLU A 314 -7.25 14.26 5.25
C GLU A 314 -8.67 13.71 5.20
N VAL A 315 -9.33 13.55 6.36
CA VAL A 315 -10.62 12.87 6.48
C VAL A 315 -11.79 13.71 5.97
N LEU A 316 -11.84 15.00 6.34
CA LEU A 316 -13.00 15.85 6.05
C LEU A 316 -12.79 16.77 4.83
N GLN A 317 -11.54 17.10 4.49
CA GLN A 317 -11.22 17.98 3.36
C GLN A 317 -10.65 17.21 2.16
N SER A 318 -10.37 15.92 2.32
CA SER A 318 -9.73 15.08 1.29
C SER A 318 -8.41 15.67 0.75
N GLU A 319 -7.72 16.48 1.56
CA GLU A 319 -6.40 17.02 1.25
C GLU A 319 -5.35 16.03 1.75
N LEU A 320 -4.58 15.49 0.82
CA LEU A 320 -3.54 14.51 1.12
C LEU A 320 -2.27 15.22 1.57
N THR A 321 -1.53 14.59 2.49
CA THR A 321 -0.28 15.15 3.02
C THR A 321 0.87 14.16 2.93
N SER A 322 2.08 14.69 2.78
CA SER A 322 3.34 13.95 2.85
C SER A 322 4.35 14.74 3.67
N ASN A 323 5.16 14.03 4.44
CA ASN A 323 6.15 14.62 5.35
C ASN A 323 7.57 14.69 4.74
N ILE A 324 7.75 14.22 3.51
CA ILE A 324 9.03 14.19 2.81
C ILE A 324 8.83 14.52 1.33
N PHE A 325 9.78 15.20 0.73
CA PHE A 325 9.78 15.41 -0.71
C PHE A 325 9.98 14.08 -1.47
N PRO A 326 9.16 13.78 -2.48
CA PRO A 326 9.27 12.55 -3.27
C PRO A 326 10.65 12.27 -3.85
N GLU A 327 11.35 13.31 -4.29
CA GLU A 327 12.70 13.20 -4.84
C GLU A 327 13.74 12.83 -3.76
N GLU A 328 13.52 13.29 -2.54
CA GLU A 328 14.34 12.94 -1.37
C GLU A 328 14.09 11.51 -0.94
N LEU A 329 12.82 11.13 -0.77
CA LEU A 329 12.44 9.75 -0.49
C LEU A 329 13.02 8.77 -1.50
N CYS A 330 12.92 9.09 -2.80
CA CYS A 330 13.49 8.24 -3.85
C CYS A 330 15.00 8.04 -3.71
N ARG A 331 15.75 9.12 -3.40
CA ARG A 331 17.18 9.05 -3.18
C ARG A 331 17.54 8.17 -1.98
N GLU A 332 16.77 8.28 -0.89
CA GLU A 332 17.02 7.53 0.34
C GLU A 332 16.65 6.05 0.24
N ILE A 333 15.56 5.73 -0.45
CA ILE A 333 15.04 4.35 -0.51
C ILE A 333 15.73 3.51 -1.60
N ARG A 334 16.22 4.13 -2.67
CA ARG A 334 16.84 3.43 -3.81
C ARG A 334 17.91 2.41 -3.41
N PRO A 335 18.81 2.65 -2.43
CA PRO A 335 19.82 1.67 -2.01
C PRO A 335 19.27 0.38 -1.39
N TYR A 336 18.00 0.34 -1.00
CA TYR A 336 17.34 -0.84 -0.43
C TYR A 336 16.81 -1.80 -1.49
N PHE A 337 16.67 -1.33 -2.70
CA PHE A 337 16.16 -2.12 -3.82
C PHE A 337 17.31 -2.82 -4.57
N PRO A 338 17.07 -4.05 -5.10
CA PRO A 338 18.06 -4.77 -5.89
C PRO A 338 18.34 -4.12 -7.25
#